data_b5b6fb403b007a04cd97b6ccdae791b1
#
_entry.id   b5b6fb403b007a04cd97b6ccdae791b1
#
_cell.length_a   1.000
_cell.length_b   1.000
_cell.length_c   1.000
_cell.angle_alpha   90.00
_cell.angle_beta   90.00
_cell.angle_gamma   90.00
#
_symmetry.space_group_name_H-M   'P 1'
#
loop_
_entity.id
_entity.type
_entity.pdbx_description
1 polymer ?
#
loop_
_entity_poly.entity_id
_entity_poly.type
_entity_poly.pdbx_seq_one_letter_code
_entity_poly.pdbx_strand_id
1 'polypeptide(L)'
;MNTRDEASSAAGQEPRPPEPDSSESMRARVVRWLPPLAIMVGILGLWEAYVRIFNVQKWLLPAPSVIIETRVVDAGLLSRHTVTTVEEVIVGFAMALAAGVILASVIALSTTIERAIYPFVIASQTIPIIVIAPLLLIWIGYGLAPKFIVVALIAFFPIVVNTVDGLKSVDPDSVRLMRTLGANRRQIFMKLQLPTSLPFLFSGAKIAVAVSVIGAVIGEWVGSSQGLGYLMIRSKPQFLTERVFAAIFVLSLMGITLFALVGLVERLSIPWWHNERRNQALRHDS
;
A
#
# COMPACT_ATOMS: atom_id res chain seq x y z
N MET A 1 28.49 37.17 -58.98
CA MET A 1 29.33 36.82 -57.83
C MET A 1 28.49 36.96 -56.58
N ASN A 2 28.20 35.82 -55.89
CA ASN A 2 27.61 35.62 -54.56
C ASN A 2 26.20 36.16 -54.29
N THR A 3 25.21 35.43 -54.79
CA THR A 3 23.82 35.44 -54.32
C THR A 3 23.41 34.10 -53.62
N ARG A 4 24.41 33.34 -53.12
CA ARG A 4 24.16 32.01 -52.50
C ARG A 4 24.30 31.97 -50.97
N ASP A 5 24.79 33.02 -50.32
CA ASP A 5 25.07 33.01 -48.89
C ASP A 5 23.95 33.63 -48.01
N GLU A 6 22.96 34.31 -48.62
CA GLU A 6 21.83 34.87 -47.85
C GLU A 6 20.65 33.94 -47.64
N ALA A 7 20.60 32.78 -48.34
CA ALA A 7 19.49 31.83 -48.24
C ALA A 7 19.67 30.78 -47.09
N SER A 8 20.84 30.76 -46.42
CA SER A 8 21.14 29.76 -45.38
C SER A 8 20.83 30.21 -43.94
N SER A 9 20.48 31.50 -43.74
CA SER A 9 20.23 32.05 -42.38
C SER A 9 18.75 32.09 -41.99
N ALA A 10 17.83 31.69 -42.86
CA ALA A 10 16.38 31.74 -42.60
C ALA A 10 15.73 30.36 -42.33
N ALA A 11 16.56 29.31 -42.21
CA ALA A 11 16.03 27.95 -41.92
C ALA A 11 16.03 27.66 -40.41
N GLY A 12 14.87 27.68 -39.83
CA GLY A 12 14.52 26.82 -38.67
C GLY A 12 14.69 27.40 -37.28
N GLN A 13 13.99 28.46 -36.94
CA GLN A 13 13.46 28.59 -35.60
C GLN A 13 12.06 27.95 -35.59
N GLU A 14 12.00 26.63 -35.29
CA GLU A 14 10.74 26.01 -34.90
C GLU A 14 10.19 26.79 -33.71
N PRO A 15 8.92 27.22 -33.74
CA PRO A 15 8.32 27.91 -32.61
C PRO A 15 8.39 26.98 -31.39
N ARG A 16 9.04 27.44 -30.32
CA ARG A 16 9.05 26.72 -29.04
C ARG A 16 7.59 26.50 -28.63
N PRO A 17 7.20 25.25 -28.29
CA PRO A 17 5.86 25.01 -27.76
C PRO A 17 5.64 25.94 -26.55
N PRO A 18 4.47 26.55 -26.42
CA PRO A 18 4.17 27.45 -25.31
C PRO A 18 4.40 26.71 -23.97
N GLU A 19 5.17 27.35 -23.08
CA GLU A 19 5.36 26.82 -21.73
C GLU A 19 4.00 26.66 -21.05
N PRO A 20 3.67 25.50 -20.47
CA PRO A 20 2.38 25.29 -19.84
C PRO A 20 2.21 26.30 -18.70
N ASP A 21 1.21 27.13 -18.82
CA ASP A 21 0.85 28.17 -17.84
C ASP A 21 0.64 27.51 -16.46
N SER A 22 1.41 27.90 -15.44
CA SER A 22 1.36 27.32 -14.10
C SER A 22 -0.04 27.43 -13.44
N SER A 23 -0.84 28.39 -13.89
CA SER A 23 -2.22 28.58 -13.47
C SER A 23 -3.18 27.54 -14.06
N GLU A 24 -2.97 27.09 -15.30
CA GLU A 24 -3.75 26.01 -15.91
C GLU A 24 -3.47 24.66 -15.22
N SER A 25 -2.23 24.40 -14.83
CA SER A 25 -1.88 23.16 -14.11
C SER A 25 -2.55 23.06 -12.74
N MET A 26 -2.75 24.17 -12.03
CA MET A 26 -3.38 24.18 -10.71
C MET A 26 -4.91 24.03 -10.81
N ARG A 27 -5.56 24.72 -11.77
CA ARG A 27 -7.00 24.58 -12.07
C ARG A 27 -7.34 23.16 -12.53
N ALA A 28 -6.57 22.60 -13.44
CA ALA A 28 -6.76 21.22 -13.92
C ALA A 28 -6.61 20.20 -12.77
N ARG A 29 -5.69 20.43 -11.84
CA ARG A 29 -5.50 19.59 -10.67
C ARG A 29 -6.67 19.68 -9.69
N VAL A 30 -7.19 20.88 -9.42
CA VAL A 30 -8.37 21.09 -8.57
C VAL A 30 -9.61 20.47 -9.19
N VAL A 31 -9.87 20.69 -10.47
CA VAL A 31 -11.01 20.13 -11.19
C VAL A 31 -10.98 18.60 -11.19
N ARG A 32 -9.80 17.98 -11.27
CA ARG A 32 -9.64 16.53 -11.22
C ARG A 32 -10.01 15.92 -9.86
N TRP A 33 -9.85 16.66 -8.74
CA TRP A 33 -10.18 16.18 -7.39
C TRP A 33 -11.60 16.55 -6.95
N LEU A 34 -12.27 17.44 -7.68
CA LEU A 34 -13.63 17.88 -7.34
C LEU A 34 -14.67 16.75 -7.39
N PRO A 35 -14.73 15.88 -8.44
CA PRO A 35 -15.71 14.81 -8.51
C PRO A 35 -15.60 13.79 -7.35
N PRO A 36 -14.43 13.24 -7.03
CA PRO A 36 -14.33 12.29 -5.91
C PRO A 36 -14.65 12.94 -4.55
N LEU A 37 -14.27 14.20 -4.35
CA LEU A 37 -14.64 14.93 -3.13
C LEU A 37 -16.15 15.19 -3.05
N ALA A 38 -16.77 15.58 -4.15
CA ALA A 38 -18.22 15.81 -4.20
C ALA A 38 -19.00 14.52 -3.90
N ILE A 39 -18.57 13.38 -4.44
CA ILE A 39 -19.17 12.07 -4.16
C ILE A 39 -19.01 11.73 -2.67
N MET A 40 -17.81 11.89 -2.12
CA MET A 40 -17.54 11.61 -0.70
C MET A 40 -18.40 12.46 0.23
N VAL A 41 -18.46 13.77 -0.02
CA VAL A 41 -19.32 14.70 0.75
C VAL A 41 -20.79 14.37 0.58
N GLY A 42 -21.21 14.01 -0.64
CA GLY A 42 -22.58 13.57 -0.92
C GLY A 42 -22.97 12.32 -0.13
N ILE A 43 -22.11 11.30 -0.10
CA ILE A 43 -22.34 10.07 0.67
C ILE A 43 -22.43 10.36 2.16
N LEU A 44 -21.50 11.16 2.70
CA LEU A 44 -21.52 11.53 4.13
C LEU A 44 -22.75 12.37 4.48
N GLY A 45 -23.16 13.30 3.58
CA GLY A 45 -24.36 14.10 3.75
C GLY A 45 -25.64 13.26 3.71
N LEU A 46 -25.74 12.31 2.78
CA LEU A 46 -26.86 11.37 2.72
C LEU A 46 -26.93 10.48 3.98
N TRP A 47 -25.80 10.00 4.48
CA TRP A 47 -25.74 9.25 5.73
C TRP A 47 -26.19 10.09 6.92
N GLU A 48 -25.68 11.29 7.07
CA GLU A 48 -26.10 12.24 8.13
C GLU A 48 -27.60 12.53 8.05
N ALA A 49 -28.12 12.83 6.85
CA ALA A 49 -29.53 13.10 6.61
C ALA A 49 -30.40 11.88 6.94
N TYR A 50 -30.01 10.69 6.50
CA TYR A 50 -30.73 9.45 6.79
C TYR A 50 -30.88 9.22 8.30
N VAL A 51 -29.76 9.31 9.05
CA VAL A 51 -29.75 9.08 10.49
C VAL A 51 -30.63 10.09 11.22
N ARG A 52 -30.61 11.37 10.78
CA ARG A 52 -31.43 12.43 11.43
C ARG A 52 -32.91 12.37 11.07
N ILE A 53 -33.25 12.12 9.80
CA ILE A 53 -34.65 12.06 9.35
C ILE A 53 -35.38 10.89 9.96
N PHE A 54 -34.74 9.72 9.99
CA PHE A 54 -35.34 8.49 10.54
C PHE A 54 -35.11 8.31 12.05
N ASN A 55 -34.51 9.29 12.73
CA ASN A 55 -34.20 9.25 14.17
C ASN A 55 -33.50 7.94 14.56
N VAL A 56 -32.54 7.48 13.75
CA VAL A 56 -31.83 6.22 13.99
C VAL A 56 -31.04 6.34 15.29
N GLN A 57 -31.18 5.33 16.14
CA GLN A 57 -30.54 5.32 17.46
C GLN A 57 -29.00 5.25 17.31
N LYS A 58 -28.28 6.02 18.13
CA LYS A 58 -26.80 6.14 18.07
C LYS A 58 -26.07 4.80 18.24
N TRP A 59 -26.64 3.88 19.03
CA TRP A 59 -26.07 2.55 19.23
C TRP A 59 -26.24 1.63 18.00
N LEU A 60 -27.14 1.93 17.08
CA LEU A 60 -27.35 1.19 15.84
C LEU A 60 -26.48 1.75 14.71
N LEU A 61 -26.63 3.05 14.45
CA LEU A 61 -25.86 3.75 13.40
C LEU A 61 -25.64 5.20 13.82
N PRO A 62 -24.44 5.57 14.29
CA PRO A 62 -24.14 6.96 14.66
C PRO A 62 -24.04 7.83 13.40
N ALA A 63 -24.46 9.09 13.54
CA ALA A 63 -24.27 10.07 12.48
C ALA A 63 -22.79 10.46 12.34
N PRO A 64 -22.29 10.80 11.14
CA PRO A 64 -20.92 11.25 10.92
C PRO A 64 -20.48 12.38 11.87
N SER A 65 -21.35 13.33 12.16
CA SER A 65 -21.07 14.41 13.12
C SER A 65 -20.80 13.89 14.54
N VAL A 66 -21.56 12.90 15.01
CA VAL A 66 -21.37 12.26 16.32
C VAL A 66 -20.05 11.49 16.38
N ILE A 67 -19.67 10.83 15.28
CA ILE A 67 -18.37 10.11 15.19
C ILE A 67 -17.20 11.10 15.33
N ILE A 68 -17.28 12.26 14.69
CA ILE A 68 -16.25 13.31 14.78
C ILE A 68 -16.18 13.88 16.19
N GLU A 69 -17.32 14.14 16.84
CA GLU A 69 -17.39 14.60 18.21
C GLU A 69 -16.75 13.57 19.18
N THR A 70 -17.12 12.30 19.06
CA THR A 70 -16.55 11.19 19.85
C THR A 70 -15.03 11.07 19.66
N ARG A 71 -14.53 11.29 18.44
CA ARG A 71 -13.09 11.29 18.15
C ARG A 71 -12.36 12.39 18.94
N VAL A 72 -12.96 13.55 19.10
CA VAL A 72 -12.37 14.67 19.86
C VAL A 72 -12.44 14.38 21.36
N VAL A 73 -13.59 13.94 21.86
CA VAL A 73 -13.80 13.62 23.28
C VAL A 73 -12.89 12.48 23.75
N ASP A 74 -12.82 11.41 22.97
CA ASP A 74 -12.02 10.21 23.27
C ASP A 74 -10.59 10.27 22.70
N ALA A 75 -10.08 11.45 22.30
CA ALA A 75 -8.80 11.58 21.61
C ALA A 75 -7.62 10.96 22.39
N GLY A 76 -7.57 11.13 23.70
CA GLY A 76 -6.54 10.54 24.55
C GLY A 76 -6.61 9.01 24.62
N LEU A 77 -7.81 8.45 24.61
CA LEU A 77 -8.03 6.99 24.56
C LEU A 77 -7.63 6.44 23.20
N LEU A 78 -8.15 7.04 22.13
CA LEU A 78 -7.88 6.62 20.75
C LEU A 78 -6.37 6.71 20.43
N SER A 79 -5.69 7.78 20.83
CA SER A 79 -4.25 7.93 20.56
C SER A 79 -3.41 6.85 21.24
N ARG A 80 -3.71 6.50 22.48
CA ARG A 80 -3.01 5.42 23.21
C ARG A 80 -3.16 4.08 22.49
N HIS A 81 -4.40 3.73 22.07
CA HIS A 81 -4.66 2.51 21.34
C HIS A 81 -4.07 2.54 19.91
N THR A 82 -4.04 3.71 19.26
CA THR A 82 -3.42 3.89 17.94
C THR A 82 -1.93 3.56 17.97
N VAL A 83 -1.19 4.03 18.97
CA VAL A 83 0.25 3.75 19.09
C VAL A 83 0.52 2.25 19.12
N THR A 84 -0.25 1.49 19.90
CA THR A 84 -0.11 0.03 19.97
C THR A 84 -0.38 -0.63 18.61
N THR A 85 -1.49 -0.25 17.95
CA THR A 85 -1.83 -0.82 16.63
C THR A 85 -0.77 -0.45 15.56
N VAL A 86 -0.25 0.79 15.58
CA VAL A 86 0.83 1.23 14.67
C VAL A 86 2.09 0.41 14.89
N GLU A 87 2.48 0.17 16.13
CA GLU A 87 3.64 -0.69 16.45
C GLU A 87 3.45 -2.10 15.88
N GLU A 88 2.29 -2.71 16.10
CA GLU A 88 1.96 -4.04 15.59
C GLU A 88 2.02 -4.10 14.06
N VAL A 89 1.47 -3.10 13.38
CA VAL A 89 1.49 -3.00 11.92
C VAL A 89 2.92 -2.83 11.40
N ILE A 90 3.69 -1.90 11.95
CA ILE A 90 5.05 -1.61 11.46
C ILE A 90 5.98 -2.81 11.66
N VAL A 91 5.98 -3.42 12.85
CA VAL A 91 6.85 -4.56 13.15
C VAL A 91 6.46 -5.78 12.32
N GLY A 92 5.17 -6.12 12.29
CA GLY A 92 4.69 -7.26 11.50
C GLY A 92 4.90 -7.08 10.00
N PHE A 93 4.67 -5.87 9.46
CA PHE A 93 4.98 -5.54 8.06
C PHE A 93 6.47 -5.65 7.76
N ALA A 94 7.35 -5.14 8.63
CA ALA A 94 8.79 -5.24 8.45
C ALA A 94 9.27 -6.71 8.45
N MET A 95 8.72 -7.55 9.33
CA MET A 95 8.96 -8.99 9.34
C MET A 95 8.52 -9.65 8.03
N ALA A 96 7.30 -9.31 7.55
CA ALA A 96 6.77 -9.81 6.29
C ALA A 96 7.62 -9.39 5.09
N LEU A 97 8.07 -8.12 5.08
CA LEU A 97 8.91 -7.58 4.02
C LEU A 97 10.26 -8.31 3.95
N ALA A 98 10.92 -8.46 5.09
CA ALA A 98 12.21 -9.16 5.16
C ALA A 98 12.06 -10.63 4.73
N ALA A 99 11.15 -11.38 5.33
CA ALA A 99 10.92 -12.78 5.00
C ALA A 99 10.44 -12.98 3.56
N GLY A 100 9.52 -12.12 3.09
CA GLY A 100 8.96 -12.17 1.75
C GLY A 100 9.99 -11.93 0.66
N VAL A 101 10.84 -10.91 0.81
CA VAL A 101 11.92 -10.59 -0.15
C VAL A 101 12.97 -11.71 -0.16
N ILE A 102 13.34 -12.24 1.00
CA ILE A 102 14.29 -13.36 1.08
C ILE A 102 13.71 -14.58 0.35
N LEU A 103 12.47 -14.96 0.65
CA LEU A 103 11.84 -16.13 0.03
C LEU A 103 11.66 -15.94 -1.48
N ALA A 104 11.18 -14.78 -1.92
CA ALA A 104 11.02 -14.47 -3.34
C ALA A 104 12.37 -14.55 -4.09
N SER A 105 13.45 -14.06 -3.48
CA SER A 105 14.80 -14.15 -4.05
C SER A 105 15.26 -15.60 -4.17
N VAL A 106 15.04 -16.42 -3.15
CA VAL A 106 15.37 -17.86 -3.17
C VAL A 106 14.57 -18.60 -4.26
N ILE A 107 13.27 -18.32 -4.38
CA ILE A 107 12.40 -18.89 -5.42
C ILE A 107 12.92 -18.52 -6.81
N ALA A 108 13.32 -17.27 -7.04
CA ALA A 108 13.78 -16.80 -8.34
C ALA A 108 15.13 -17.38 -8.78
N LEU A 109 15.97 -17.84 -7.82
CA LEU A 109 17.29 -18.42 -8.12
C LEU A 109 17.22 -19.81 -8.75
N SER A 110 16.13 -20.56 -8.57
CA SER A 110 16.02 -21.94 -9.02
C SER A 110 14.59 -22.35 -9.37
N THR A 111 14.40 -22.80 -10.61
CA THR A 111 13.11 -23.36 -11.06
C THR A 111 12.65 -24.58 -10.28
N THR A 112 13.58 -25.34 -9.72
CA THR A 112 13.26 -26.49 -8.86
C THR A 112 12.67 -26.02 -7.52
N ILE A 113 13.30 -25.02 -6.90
CA ILE A 113 12.80 -24.42 -5.65
C ILE A 113 11.43 -23.76 -5.89
N GLU A 114 11.29 -23.06 -7.00
CA GLU A 114 10.03 -22.45 -7.38
C GLU A 114 8.90 -23.48 -7.45
N ARG A 115 9.08 -24.53 -8.24
CA ARG A 115 8.08 -25.60 -8.40
C ARG A 115 7.76 -26.31 -7.08
N ALA A 116 8.73 -26.38 -6.16
CA ALA A 116 8.55 -26.99 -4.86
C ALA A 116 7.83 -26.07 -3.85
N ILE A 117 8.18 -24.79 -3.80
CA ILE A 117 7.74 -23.89 -2.71
C ILE A 117 6.56 -23.01 -3.12
N TYR A 118 6.52 -22.50 -4.36
CA TYR A 118 5.51 -21.54 -4.79
C TYR A 118 4.07 -22.02 -4.64
N PRO A 119 3.73 -23.30 -4.90
CA PRO A 119 2.38 -23.82 -4.65
C PRO A 119 1.96 -23.73 -3.17
N PHE A 120 2.90 -23.93 -2.24
CA PHE A 120 2.62 -23.79 -0.80
C PHE A 120 2.40 -22.33 -0.39
N VAL A 121 3.11 -21.40 -1.02
CA VAL A 121 2.86 -19.95 -0.81
C VAL A 121 1.44 -19.60 -1.24
N ILE A 122 0.99 -20.09 -2.40
CA ILE A 122 -0.39 -19.86 -2.85
C ILE A 122 -1.39 -20.55 -1.91
N ALA A 123 -1.15 -21.80 -1.57
CA ALA A 123 -2.03 -22.57 -0.68
C ALA A 123 -2.17 -21.95 0.72
N SER A 124 -1.13 -21.27 1.22
CA SER A 124 -1.17 -20.61 2.53
C SER A 124 -2.29 -19.55 2.64
N GLN A 125 -2.72 -18.96 1.53
CA GLN A 125 -3.80 -17.97 1.50
C GLN A 125 -5.20 -18.58 1.66
N THR A 126 -5.33 -19.89 1.47
CA THR A 126 -6.64 -20.57 1.65
C THR A 126 -6.98 -20.75 3.12
N ILE A 127 -6.00 -20.65 4.01
CA ILE A 127 -6.22 -20.81 5.45
C ILE A 127 -6.64 -19.46 6.04
N PRO A 128 -7.87 -19.33 6.61
CA PRO A 128 -8.31 -18.09 7.21
C PRO A 128 -7.44 -17.72 8.43
N ILE A 129 -6.78 -16.57 8.35
CA ILE A 129 -5.86 -16.13 9.42
C ILE A 129 -6.54 -15.98 10.78
N ILE A 130 -7.84 -15.66 10.79
CA ILE A 130 -8.63 -15.54 12.01
C ILE A 130 -8.71 -16.86 12.80
N VAL A 131 -8.51 -17.99 12.13
CA VAL A 131 -8.45 -19.32 12.77
C VAL A 131 -7.06 -19.59 13.33
N ILE A 132 -6.01 -19.07 12.69
CA ILE A 132 -4.61 -19.23 13.14
C ILE A 132 -4.33 -18.37 14.37
N ALA A 133 -4.92 -17.17 14.45
CA ALA A 133 -4.63 -16.22 15.53
C ALA A 133 -4.81 -16.80 16.95
N PRO A 134 -5.91 -17.55 17.28
CA PRO A 134 -6.03 -18.21 18.57
C PRO A 134 -4.96 -19.28 18.83
N LEU A 135 -4.56 -20.03 17.79
CA LEU A 135 -3.52 -21.06 17.90
C LEU A 135 -2.16 -20.45 18.26
N LEU A 136 -1.85 -19.30 17.67
CA LEU A 136 -0.61 -18.58 17.99
C LEU A 136 -0.58 -18.14 19.46
N LEU A 137 -1.72 -17.77 20.05
CA LEU A 137 -1.78 -17.48 21.48
C LEU A 137 -1.51 -18.71 22.35
N ILE A 138 -2.01 -19.88 21.94
CA ILE A 138 -1.78 -21.14 22.67
C ILE A 138 -0.31 -21.55 22.58
N TRP A 139 0.32 -21.40 21.41
CA TRP A 139 1.70 -21.86 21.19
C TRP A 139 2.75 -20.89 21.72
N ILE A 140 2.53 -19.59 21.60
CA ILE A 140 3.52 -18.53 21.90
C ILE A 140 3.19 -17.84 23.22
N GLY A 141 1.90 -17.84 23.64
CA GLY A 141 1.42 -17.12 24.81
C GLY A 141 0.88 -15.74 24.48
N TYR A 142 0.47 -15.01 25.54
CA TYR A 142 -0.04 -13.65 25.42
C TYR A 142 1.11 -12.65 25.23
N GLY A 143 0.83 -11.57 24.51
CA GLY A 143 1.81 -10.48 24.31
C GLY A 143 1.78 -9.91 22.90
N LEU A 144 2.86 -9.24 22.51
CA LEU A 144 2.99 -8.61 21.20
C LEU A 144 3.41 -9.62 20.09
N ALA A 145 4.20 -10.65 20.46
CA ALA A 145 4.76 -11.60 19.49
C ALA A 145 3.70 -12.30 18.61
N PRO A 146 2.62 -12.91 19.14
CA PRO A 146 1.61 -13.53 18.28
C PRO A 146 0.93 -12.54 17.34
N LYS A 147 0.75 -11.27 17.75
CA LYS A 147 0.15 -10.23 16.94
C LYS A 147 1.05 -9.82 15.77
N PHE A 148 2.36 -9.64 16.03
CA PHE A 148 3.35 -9.39 14.97
C PHE A 148 3.34 -10.51 13.93
N ILE A 149 3.21 -11.76 14.36
CA ILE A 149 3.16 -12.92 13.47
C ILE A 149 1.86 -12.94 12.66
N VAL A 150 0.70 -12.62 13.25
CA VAL A 150 -0.57 -12.50 12.51
C VAL A 150 -0.47 -11.45 11.41
N VAL A 151 0.06 -10.26 11.73
CA VAL A 151 0.28 -9.19 10.76
C VAL A 151 1.25 -9.66 9.68
N ALA A 152 2.38 -10.27 10.08
CA ALA A 152 3.37 -10.76 9.15
C ALA A 152 2.83 -11.81 8.18
N LEU A 153 2.02 -12.76 8.66
CA LEU A 153 1.43 -13.81 7.82
C LEU A 153 0.49 -13.24 6.74
N ILE A 154 -0.32 -12.24 7.08
CA ILE A 154 -1.22 -11.60 6.12
C ILE A 154 -0.43 -10.79 5.09
N ALA A 155 0.58 -10.04 5.53
CA ALA A 155 1.37 -9.17 4.69
C ALA A 155 2.38 -9.90 3.81
N PHE A 156 2.79 -11.10 4.19
CA PHE A 156 3.83 -11.89 3.55
C PHE A 156 3.51 -12.25 2.10
N PHE A 157 2.29 -12.72 1.85
CA PHE A 157 1.89 -13.21 0.54
C PHE A 157 1.97 -12.15 -0.57
N PRO A 158 1.35 -10.97 -0.45
CA PRO A 158 1.45 -9.93 -1.48
C PRO A 158 2.90 -9.57 -1.81
N ILE A 159 3.78 -9.57 -0.81
CA ILE A 159 5.20 -9.26 -0.99
C ILE A 159 5.87 -10.36 -1.80
N VAL A 160 5.70 -11.64 -1.41
CA VAL A 160 6.33 -12.77 -2.10
C VAL A 160 5.90 -12.83 -3.55
N VAL A 161 4.59 -12.85 -3.80
CA VAL A 161 4.05 -13.03 -5.16
C VAL A 161 4.49 -11.91 -6.08
N ASN A 162 4.28 -10.65 -5.69
CA ASN A 162 4.67 -9.52 -6.53
C ASN A 162 6.19 -9.48 -6.76
N THR A 163 7.00 -9.81 -5.74
CA THR A 163 8.46 -9.81 -5.90
C THR A 163 8.92 -10.93 -6.84
N VAL A 164 8.34 -12.14 -6.74
CA VAL A 164 8.63 -13.26 -7.65
C VAL A 164 8.25 -12.87 -9.09
N ASP A 165 7.07 -12.30 -9.29
CA ASP A 165 6.61 -11.86 -10.61
C ASP A 165 7.55 -10.79 -11.18
N GLY A 166 7.99 -9.84 -10.36
CA GLY A 166 8.96 -8.83 -10.75
C GLY A 166 10.33 -9.40 -11.11
N LEU A 167 10.85 -10.37 -10.34
CA LEU A 167 12.12 -11.01 -10.65
C LEU A 167 12.07 -11.84 -11.95
N LYS A 168 10.88 -12.30 -12.35
CA LYS A 168 10.65 -13.06 -13.58
C LYS A 168 10.24 -12.20 -14.78
N SER A 169 9.85 -10.96 -14.58
CA SER A 169 9.42 -10.05 -15.64
C SER A 169 10.55 -9.59 -16.55
N VAL A 170 11.79 -9.96 -16.23
CA VAL A 170 12.97 -9.61 -17.00
C VAL A 170 12.95 -10.30 -18.37
N ASP A 171 13.18 -9.50 -19.40
CA ASP A 171 13.30 -9.99 -20.78
C ASP A 171 14.38 -11.07 -20.91
N PRO A 172 14.03 -12.27 -21.42
CA PRO A 172 14.97 -13.37 -21.59
C PRO A 172 16.15 -13.02 -22.50
N ASP A 173 15.97 -12.15 -23.49
CA ASP A 173 17.04 -11.78 -24.42
C ASP A 173 18.07 -10.88 -23.73
N SER A 174 17.63 -10.01 -22.83
CA SER A 174 18.53 -9.24 -21.95
C SER A 174 19.38 -10.16 -21.05
N VAL A 175 18.78 -11.22 -20.52
CA VAL A 175 19.51 -12.24 -19.73
C VAL A 175 20.53 -12.99 -20.60
N ARG A 176 20.17 -13.37 -21.84
CA ARG A 176 21.07 -14.04 -22.80
C ARG A 176 22.23 -13.14 -23.17
N LEU A 177 21.96 -11.86 -23.47
CA LEU A 177 23.00 -10.87 -23.77
C LEU A 177 24.00 -10.74 -22.63
N MET A 178 23.54 -10.59 -21.38
CA MET A 178 24.45 -10.53 -20.23
C MET A 178 25.32 -11.79 -20.08
N ARG A 179 24.76 -12.98 -20.36
CA ARG A 179 25.53 -14.23 -20.35
C ARG A 179 26.60 -14.27 -21.45
N THR A 180 26.28 -13.81 -22.65
CA THR A 180 27.26 -13.70 -23.76
C THR A 180 28.39 -12.76 -23.43
N LEU A 181 28.12 -11.70 -22.64
CA LEU A 181 29.11 -10.76 -22.12
C LEU A 181 29.90 -11.31 -20.90
N GLY A 182 29.70 -12.59 -20.55
CA GLY A 182 30.44 -13.24 -19.44
C GLY A 182 29.88 -12.98 -18.04
N ALA A 183 28.66 -12.41 -17.91
CA ALA A 183 28.07 -12.16 -16.60
C ALA A 183 27.69 -13.47 -15.89
N ASN A 184 28.08 -13.59 -14.62
CA ASN A 184 27.68 -14.71 -13.77
C ASN A 184 26.25 -14.51 -13.21
N ARG A 185 25.67 -15.57 -12.62
CA ARG A 185 24.30 -15.55 -12.07
C ARG A 185 24.07 -14.42 -11.07
N ARG A 186 25.04 -14.15 -10.19
CA ARG A 186 24.95 -13.07 -9.20
C ARG A 186 24.91 -11.69 -9.86
N GLN A 187 25.69 -11.48 -10.91
CA GLN A 187 25.69 -10.22 -11.66
C GLN A 187 24.37 -10.00 -12.39
N ILE A 188 23.80 -11.04 -13.01
CA ILE A 188 22.48 -10.97 -13.66
C ILE A 188 21.42 -10.64 -12.61
N PHE A 189 21.41 -11.31 -11.47
CA PHE A 189 20.46 -11.05 -10.39
C PHE A 189 20.57 -9.60 -9.88
N MET A 190 21.76 -9.16 -9.48
CA MET A 190 21.96 -7.86 -8.84
C MET A 190 21.84 -6.67 -9.79
N LYS A 191 22.26 -6.83 -11.07
CA LYS A 191 22.32 -5.72 -12.04
C LYS A 191 21.10 -5.64 -12.96
N LEU A 192 20.35 -6.73 -13.10
CA LEU A 192 19.21 -6.78 -14.02
C LEU A 192 17.92 -7.16 -13.31
N GLN A 193 17.87 -8.37 -12.68
CA GLN A 193 16.61 -8.86 -12.10
C GLN A 193 16.15 -8.04 -10.90
N LEU A 194 17.01 -7.74 -9.95
CA LEU A 194 16.67 -7.01 -8.74
C LEU A 194 16.19 -5.58 -9.05
N PRO A 195 16.89 -4.75 -9.84
CA PRO A 195 16.39 -3.41 -10.18
C PRO A 195 15.06 -3.44 -10.94
N THR A 196 14.87 -4.40 -11.85
CA THR A 196 13.62 -4.57 -12.61
C THR A 196 12.47 -5.00 -11.70
N SER A 197 12.73 -5.75 -10.63
CA SER A 197 11.71 -6.22 -9.70
C SER A 197 11.26 -5.16 -8.67
N LEU A 198 12.02 -4.10 -8.45
CA LEU A 198 11.69 -3.08 -7.43
C LEU A 198 10.29 -2.46 -7.56
N PRO A 199 9.81 -2.07 -8.75
CA PRO A 199 8.43 -1.57 -8.89
C PRO A 199 7.37 -2.57 -8.47
N PHE A 200 7.58 -3.86 -8.75
CA PHE A 200 6.70 -4.95 -8.35
C PHE A 200 6.75 -5.18 -6.83
N LEU A 201 7.95 -5.17 -6.24
CA LEU A 201 8.13 -5.23 -4.79
C LEU A 201 7.36 -4.11 -4.09
N PHE A 202 7.47 -2.86 -4.55
CA PHE A 202 6.74 -1.74 -3.97
C PHE A 202 5.23 -1.85 -4.19
N SER A 203 4.78 -2.39 -5.32
CA SER A 203 3.36 -2.71 -5.54
C SER A 203 2.85 -3.73 -4.53
N GLY A 204 3.59 -4.82 -4.32
CA GLY A 204 3.30 -5.80 -3.28
C GLY A 204 3.34 -5.22 -1.86
N ALA A 205 4.33 -4.37 -1.56
CA ALA A 205 4.47 -3.70 -0.26
C ALA A 205 3.31 -2.75 0.06
N LYS A 206 2.78 -2.02 -0.93
CA LYS A 206 1.58 -1.18 -0.77
C LYS A 206 0.35 -2.00 -0.42
N ILE A 207 0.15 -3.13 -1.10
CA ILE A 207 -0.95 -4.04 -0.77
C ILE A 207 -0.74 -4.61 0.64
N ALA A 208 0.47 -5.07 0.92
CA ALA A 208 0.84 -5.68 2.20
C ALA A 208 0.62 -4.74 3.38
N VAL A 209 1.04 -3.47 3.29
CA VAL A 209 0.84 -2.51 4.39
C VAL A 209 -0.63 -2.19 4.63
N ALA A 210 -1.45 -2.16 3.58
CA ALA A 210 -2.89 -1.95 3.72
C ALA A 210 -3.57 -3.15 4.44
N VAL A 211 -3.23 -4.38 4.07
CA VAL A 211 -3.79 -5.57 4.72
C VAL A 211 -3.18 -5.84 6.10
N SER A 212 -1.99 -5.29 6.40
CA SER A 212 -1.37 -5.35 7.73
C SER A 212 -2.25 -4.73 8.82
N VAL A 213 -2.97 -3.66 8.49
CA VAL A 213 -3.94 -3.03 9.42
C VAL A 213 -5.05 -4.01 9.79
N ILE A 214 -5.54 -4.78 8.81
CA ILE A 214 -6.54 -5.82 9.06
C ILE A 214 -5.95 -6.92 9.96
N GLY A 215 -4.70 -7.31 9.70
CA GLY A 215 -3.97 -8.29 10.52
C GLY A 215 -3.83 -7.87 11.97
N ALA A 216 -3.48 -6.61 12.22
CA ALA A 216 -3.38 -6.07 13.58
C ALA A 216 -4.73 -6.14 14.31
N VAL A 217 -5.82 -5.70 13.66
CA VAL A 217 -7.17 -5.77 14.24
C VAL A 217 -7.56 -7.21 14.59
N ILE A 218 -7.27 -8.19 13.71
CA ILE A 218 -7.54 -9.60 13.97
C ILE A 218 -6.71 -10.12 15.17
N GLY A 219 -5.42 -9.79 15.20
CA GLY A 219 -4.54 -10.13 16.31
C GLY A 219 -5.01 -9.55 17.64
N GLU A 220 -5.47 -8.31 17.63
CA GLU A 220 -6.00 -7.62 18.80
C GLU A 220 -7.34 -8.20 19.29
N TRP A 221 -8.18 -8.69 18.38
CA TRP A 221 -9.46 -9.31 18.74
C TRP A 221 -9.30 -10.59 19.55
N VAL A 222 -8.24 -11.32 19.34
CA VAL A 222 -8.09 -12.67 19.90
C VAL A 222 -7.46 -12.64 21.29
N GLY A 223 -6.56 -11.69 21.58
CA GLY A 223 -5.87 -11.77 22.87
C GLY A 223 -5.14 -10.51 23.29
N SER A 224 -5.70 -9.33 22.99
CA SER A 224 -5.11 -8.06 23.39
C SER A 224 -5.77 -7.43 24.61
N SER A 225 -5.00 -6.61 25.29
CA SER A 225 -5.48 -5.66 26.31
C SER A 225 -5.41 -4.20 25.83
N GLN A 226 -4.85 -3.96 24.64
CA GLN A 226 -4.67 -2.63 24.05
C GLN A 226 -4.75 -2.74 22.51
N GLY A 227 -4.96 -1.61 21.85
CA GLY A 227 -5.09 -1.49 20.40
C GLY A 227 -6.49 -1.07 19.96
N LEU A 228 -6.62 -0.59 18.72
CA LEU A 228 -7.89 -0.08 18.19
C LEU A 228 -8.91 -1.19 17.97
N GLY A 229 -8.49 -2.39 17.55
CA GLY A 229 -9.36 -3.57 17.43
C GLY A 229 -9.84 -4.05 18.77
N TYR A 230 -8.99 -4.06 19.81
CA TYR A 230 -9.38 -4.32 21.18
C TYR A 230 -10.43 -3.30 21.67
N LEU A 231 -10.20 -2.00 21.41
CA LEU A 231 -11.14 -0.96 21.78
C LEU A 231 -12.52 -1.17 21.13
N MET A 232 -12.54 -1.61 19.87
CA MET A 232 -13.78 -1.92 19.14
C MET A 232 -14.55 -3.08 19.81
N ILE A 233 -13.88 -4.19 20.12
CA ILE A 233 -14.53 -5.33 20.81
C ILE A 233 -15.02 -4.93 22.19
N ARG A 234 -14.26 -4.13 22.93
CA ARG A 234 -14.62 -3.69 24.27
C ARG A 234 -15.79 -2.72 24.30
N SER A 235 -15.94 -1.90 23.25
CA SER A 235 -17.02 -0.90 23.13
C SER A 235 -18.36 -1.52 22.71
N LYS A 236 -18.36 -2.63 21.95
CA LYS A 236 -19.57 -3.30 21.45
C LYS A 236 -20.58 -3.66 22.55
N PRO A 237 -20.23 -4.42 23.60
CA PRO A 237 -21.20 -4.79 24.64
C PRO A 237 -21.67 -3.61 25.50
N GLN A 238 -21.00 -2.46 25.41
CA GLN A 238 -21.37 -1.20 26.08
C GLN A 238 -22.28 -0.33 25.21
N PHE A 239 -22.64 -0.77 24.00
CA PHE A 239 -23.42 -0.01 23.03
C PHE A 239 -22.81 1.36 22.63
N LEU A 240 -21.46 1.49 22.74
CA LEU A 240 -20.69 2.66 22.35
C LEU A 240 -20.29 2.55 20.87
N THR A 241 -21.28 2.46 19.99
CA THR A 241 -21.07 2.24 18.55
C THR A 241 -20.35 3.43 17.91
N GLU A 242 -20.58 4.65 18.38
CA GLU A 242 -19.85 5.84 17.96
C GLU A 242 -18.34 5.73 18.18
N ARG A 243 -17.90 5.08 19.28
CA ARG A 243 -16.48 4.81 19.54
C ARG A 243 -15.90 3.76 18.61
N VAL A 244 -16.70 2.73 18.26
CA VAL A 244 -16.31 1.71 17.26
C VAL A 244 -16.07 2.38 15.91
N PHE A 245 -16.99 3.25 15.46
CA PHE A 245 -16.83 4.00 14.22
C PHE A 245 -15.64 4.99 14.25
N ALA A 246 -15.43 5.65 15.39
CA ALA A 246 -14.27 6.52 15.57
C ALA A 246 -12.96 5.72 15.45
N ALA A 247 -12.88 4.51 16.02
CA ALA A 247 -11.73 3.62 15.88
C ALA A 247 -11.54 3.16 14.42
N ILE A 248 -12.61 2.80 13.70
CA ILE A 248 -12.57 2.46 12.27
C ILE A 248 -12.03 3.63 11.44
N PHE A 249 -12.49 4.86 11.74
CA PHE A 249 -11.99 6.05 11.06
C PHE A 249 -10.49 6.25 11.27
N VAL A 250 -9.98 6.08 12.50
CA VAL A 250 -8.55 6.17 12.80
C VAL A 250 -7.77 5.07 12.10
N LEU A 251 -8.27 3.82 12.09
CA LEU A 251 -7.66 2.70 11.35
C LEU A 251 -7.57 2.99 9.84
N SER A 252 -8.63 3.56 9.26
CA SER A 252 -8.65 3.93 7.84
C SER A 252 -7.62 5.01 7.53
N LEU A 253 -7.54 6.04 8.37
CA LEU A 253 -6.55 7.11 8.22
C LEU A 253 -5.12 6.58 8.36
N MET A 254 -4.88 5.68 9.32
CA MET A 254 -3.60 5.01 9.51
C MET A 254 -3.22 4.19 8.27
N GLY A 255 -4.14 3.39 7.72
CA GLY A 255 -3.90 2.60 6.52
C GLY A 255 -3.55 3.47 5.30
N ILE A 256 -4.31 4.55 5.08
CA ILE A 256 -4.05 5.51 4.00
C ILE A 256 -2.66 6.17 4.19
N THR A 257 -2.34 6.58 5.41
CA THR A 257 -1.04 7.21 5.72
C THR A 257 0.12 6.27 5.47
N LEU A 258 0.03 5.03 5.94
CA LEU A 258 1.07 4.01 5.74
C LEU A 258 1.22 3.65 4.25
N PHE A 259 0.11 3.51 3.52
CA PHE A 259 0.14 3.31 2.06
C PHE A 259 0.84 4.46 1.34
N ALA A 260 0.52 5.70 1.71
CA ALA A 260 1.16 6.89 1.15
C ALA A 260 2.66 6.97 1.49
N LEU A 261 3.05 6.58 2.71
CA LEU A 261 4.45 6.50 3.12
C LEU A 261 5.24 5.47 2.30
N VAL A 262 4.70 4.27 2.09
CA VAL A 262 5.32 3.28 1.20
C VAL A 262 5.42 3.81 -0.23
N GLY A 263 4.39 4.51 -0.73
CA GLY A 263 4.44 5.18 -2.04
C GLY A 263 5.47 6.31 -2.12
N LEU A 264 5.71 7.03 -1.03
CA LEU A 264 6.76 8.04 -0.96
C LEU A 264 8.15 7.38 -0.99
N VAL A 265 8.35 6.32 -0.21
CA VAL A 265 9.61 5.55 -0.22
C VAL A 265 9.88 4.98 -1.61
N GLU A 266 8.86 4.44 -2.30
CA GLU A 266 8.99 4.00 -3.69
C GLU A 266 9.51 5.10 -4.60
N ARG A 267 8.88 6.29 -4.57
CA ARG A 267 9.29 7.41 -5.43
C ARG A 267 10.73 7.86 -5.19
N LEU A 268 11.18 7.81 -3.95
CA LEU A 268 12.55 8.15 -3.58
C LEU A 268 13.55 7.06 -3.95
N SER A 269 13.14 5.79 -3.91
CA SER A 269 14.02 4.64 -4.16
C SER A 269 14.19 4.32 -5.65
N ILE A 270 13.15 4.55 -6.49
CA ILE A 270 13.14 4.20 -7.93
C ILE A 270 12.70 5.38 -8.82
N PRO A 271 13.42 6.54 -8.78
CA PRO A 271 13.04 7.71 -9.54
C PRO A 271 13.06 7.49 -11.07
N TRP A 272 13.95 6.60 -11.57
CA TRP A 272 14.05 6.27 -12.99
C TRP A 272 12.77 5.67 -13.57
N TRP A 273 12.08 4.82 -12.80
CA TRP A 273 10.83 4.18 -13.21
C TRP A 273 9.70 5.19 -13.44
N HIS A 274 9.61 6.19 -12.57
CA HIS A 274 8.59 7.24 -12.68
C HIS A 274 8.85 8.17 -13.87
N ASN A 275 10.12 8.43 -14.20
CA ASN A 275 10.50 9.24 -15.34
C ASN A 275 10.18 8.54 -16.67
N GLU A 276 10.43 7.23 -16.78
CA GLU A 276 10.08 6.44 -17.97
C GLU A 276 8.58 6.43 -18.23
N ARG A 277 7.76 6.19 -17.22
CA ARG A 277 6.30 6.23 -17.35
C ARG A 277 5.79 7.61 -17.79
N ARG A 278 6.37 8.68 -17.28
CA ARG A 278 6.02 10.05 -17.69
C ARG A 278 6.36 10.29 -19.15
N ASN A 279 7.51 9.84 -19.61
CA ASN A 279 7.94 10.00 -21.00
C ASN A 279 7.12 9.14 -21.97
N GLN A 280 6.66 7.96 -21.56
CA GLN A 280 5.75 7.12 -22.35
C GLN A 280 4.36 7.74 -22.49
N ALA A 281 3.82 8.32 -21.41
CA ALA A 281 2.54 9.03 -21.45
C ALA A 281 2.56 10.21 -22.44
N LEU A 282 3.64 10.98 -22.44
CA LEU A 282 3.82 12.12 -23.38
C LEU A 282 3.94 11.69 -24.86
N ARG A 283 4.38 10.46 -25.13
CA ARG A 283 4.47 9.90 -26.50
C ARG A 283 3.15 9.35 -27.03
N HIS A 284 2.20 9.03 -26.18
CA HIS A 284 0.87 8.56 -26.59
C HIS A 284 -0.11 9.70 -26.84
N ASP A 285 0.17 10.89 -26.30
CA ASP A 285 -0.66 12.10 -26.48
C ASP A 285 -0.19 12.98 -27.66
N SER A 286 0.90 12.58 -28.36
CA SER A 286 1.43 13.20 -29.57
C SER A 286 1.11 12.38 -30.82
#